data_ab72872d852fb91b33dcfbe5e20e6889
#
_entry.id   ab72872d852fb91b33dcfbe5e20e6889
#
_cell.length_a   1.000
_cell.length_b   1.000
_cell.length_c   1.000
_cell.angle_alpha   90.00
_cell.angle_beta   90.00
_cell.angle_gamma   90.00
#
_symmetry.space_group_name_H-M   'P 1'
#
loop_
_entity.id
_entity.type
_entity.pdbx_description
1 polymer ?
#
loop_
_entity_poly.entity_id
_entity_poly.type
_entity_poly.pdbx_seq_one_letter_code
_entity_poly.pdbx_strand_id
1 'polypeptide(L)'
;MGNISFLRQWPTARLMMLTALMAVAMPKAMAQTEQDETVVRTLSDNDQQRYRYFYLEALLQQEREHFAAAFDLFRHALEINPNAPEVHYELAGFYFMLKQPEKALACYEKAVALDPTNNNYLEHLGQMLINRKDYARAITVYERLYKGNKSRTDILQLLYQLYGEEGQYDQMLDVIDRMERIEGVSAQTALTRMQIYDMQGESEKSKRVLIDLVEKNPYDSSYKLMLGNWLLQNGHTKEAYKVCQGVLAEEPHNVSARMLLLDYYQATHRKEKRQTLLRQLLRDKDTPQESRYALILQATRQLKDENNDQIMAIFDDALSVPQEDAGIYLIKAMVMVRHDFPRDEVNAVYRQALAVEPDNEMAQGLLVQNLAEEERFDEIVDLCKTSLQYTPDNQQLCYFEGFSLFQLKRNDEALASLQKTVELRDEESDSDMMADCYSLMGEIYREKGMNKACYEAYDSCLHYAPDNVGALNNYAYYLSLDSAADLQKAEQMSLKAVQKEPDNATFLDTYAWILFKEKRYDDAKTIAERAIASDSTLSSVVVEHCGDIFYMAGDTDRAMEMWQKAAQEDEDNAILRRKIELKKYIEE
;
A
#
# COMPACT_ATOMS: atom_id res chain seq x y z
N MET A 1 -14.25 4.97 -6.26
CA MET A 1 -13.46 5.90 -7.11
C MET A 1 -12.85 5.06 -8.23
N GLY A 2 -13.60 4.90 -9.33
CA GLY A 2 -13.16 4.11 -10.48
C GLY A 2 -12.28 4.97 -11.39
N ASN A 3 -11.06 4.52 -11.60
CA ASN A 3 -10.11 5.10 -12.55
C ASN A 3 -10.70 5.06 -13.97
N ILE A 4 -10.93 6.20 -14.57
CA ILE A 4 -11.23 6.33 -15.99
C ILE A 4 -9.93 6.10 -16.76
N SER A 5 -9.71 4.87 -17.21
CA SER A 5 -8.48 4.42 -17.90
C SER A 5 -8.48 4.72 -19.40
N PHE A 6 -9.09 5.81 -19.87
CA PHE A 6 -9.16 6.15 -21.30
C PHE A 6 -8.00 7.02 -21.82
N LEU A 7 -7.10 7.48 -20.93
CA LEU A 7 -5.94 8.32 -21.31
C LEU A 7 -4.67 7.52 -21.67
N ARG A 8 -4.76 6.19 -21.83
CA ARG A 8 -3.59 5.30 -22.03
C ARG A 8 -3.11 5.13 -23.47
N GLN A 9 -3.69 5.80 -24.46
CA GLN A 9 -3.27 5.62 -25.87
C GLN A 9 -2.27 6.65 -26.43
N TRP A 10 -1.80 7.61 -25.59
CA TRP A 10 -0.80 8.59 -26.04
C TRP A 10 0.42 8.57 -25.09
N PRO A 11 1.60 8.10 -25.54
CA PRO A 11 2.78 8.03 -24.68
C PRO A 11 3.30 9.42 -24.34
N THR A 12 3.48 9.68 -23.04
CA THR A 12 3.98 10.93 -22.46
C THR A 12 5.38 11.39 -22.93
N ALA A 13 6.15 10.50 -23.56
CA ALA A 13 7.47 10.81 -24.09
C ALA A 13 7.46 11.72 -25.34
N ARG A 14 6.30 11.93 -26.00
CA ARG A 14 6.18 12.73 -27.23
C ARG A 14 5.86 14.21 -27.00
N LEU A 15 5.53 14.58 -25.77
CA LEU A 15 5.12 15.96 -25.43
C LEU A 15 6.28 16.96 -25.39
N MET A 16 7.53 16.51 -25.18
CA MET A 16 8.68 17.42 -25.01
C MET A 16 9.27 17.99 -26.31
N MET A 17 8.97 17.41 -27.47
CA MET A 17 9.54 17.90 -28.75
C MET A 17 8.75 19.04 -29.42
N LEU A 18 7.47 19.19 -29.08
CA LEU A 18 6.61 20.21 -29.72
C LEU A 18 6.75 21.62 -29.12
N THR A 19 7.29 21.77 -27.93
CA THR A 19 7.40 23.07 -27.24
C THR A 19 8.58 23.92 -27.67
N ALA A 20 9.57 23.36 -28.38
CA ALA A 20 10.82 24.06 -28.73
C ALA A 20 10.78 24.80 -30.08
N LEU A 21 9.78 24.57 -30.93
CA LEU A 21 9.79 25.06 -32.33
C LEU A 21 8.85 26.24 -32.64
N MET A 22 8.01 26.69 -31.70
CA MET A 22 7.00 27.74 -31.99
C MET A 22 7.19 29.07 -31.27
N ALA A 23 8.42 29.47 -30.93
CA ALA A 23 8.70 30.77 -30.27
C ALA A 23 8.99 31.91 -31.25
N VAL A 24 8.70 31.81 -32.55
CA VAL A 24 8.99 32.85 -33.52
C VAL A 24 7.70 33.34 -34.22
N ALA A 25 7.37 34.60 -33.93
CA ALA A 25 6.52 35.53 -34.67
C ALA A 25 5.00 35.31 -34.66
N MET A 26 4.31 36.04 -33.79
CA MET A 26 2.91 36.46 -34.02
C MET A 26 2.82 37.94 -34.44
N PRO A 27 2.11 38.29 -35.52
CA PRO A 27 1.56 39.63 -35.68
C PRO A 27 0.21 39.74 -34.96
N LYS A 28 0.03 40.83 -34.21
CA LYS A 28 -1.25 41.25 -33.63
C LYS A 28 -2.29 41.44 -34.71
N ALA A 29 -3.39 40.71 -34.68
CA ALA A 29 -4.60 41.07 -35.41
C ALA A 29 -5.76 41.24 -34.44
N MET A 30 -6.44 42.37 -34.60
CA MET A 30 -7.53 42.90 -33.76
C MET A 30 -8.79 42.04 -33.88
N ALA A 31 -9.51 41.96 -32.75
CA ALA A 31 -10.86 41.44 -32.71
C ALA A 31 -11.82 42.31 -33.52
N GLN A 32 -12.50 41.72 -34.47
CA GLN A 32 -13.76 42.21 -35.03
C GLN A 32 -14.78 41.08 -34.93
N THR A 33 -15.83 41.34 -34.19
CA THR A 33 -17.05 40.52 -34.15
C THR A 33 -17.83 40.81 -35.42
N GLU A 34 -17.82 39.87 -36.36
CA GLU A 34 -18.79 39.82 -37.46
C GLU A 34 -19.70 38.60 -37.29
N GLN A 35 -21.01 38.86 -37.27
CA GLN A 35 -22.04 37.85 -37.47
C GLN A 35 -21.92 37.36 -38.92
N ASP A 36 -21.38 36.13 -39.08
CA ASP A 36 -21.26 35.54 -40.40
C ASP A 36 -22.48 34.64 -40.68
N GLU A 37 -23.37 35.11 -41.54
CA GLU A 37 -24.31 34.25 -42.25
C GLU A 37 -23.52 33.22 -43.07
N THR A 38 -23.68 31.94 -42.75
CA THR A 38 -23.02 30.83 -43.43
C THR A 38 -23.48 30.70 -44.90
N VAL A 39 -22.85 31.43 -45.77
CA VAL A 39 -22.90 31.16 -47.22
C VAL A 39 -22.15 29.88 -47.49
N VAL A 40 -22.86 28.79 -47.82
CA VAL A 40 -22.26 27.55 -48.30
C VAL A 40 -21.62 27.84 -49.64
N ARG A 41 -20.33 28.25 -49.66
CA ARG A 41 -19.52 28.34 -50.87
C ARG A 41 -19.28 26.92 -51.36
N THR A 42 -19.89 26.56 -52.51
CA THR A 42 -19.48 25.36 -53.25
C THR A 42 -18.05 25.60 -53.76
N LEU A 43 -17.12 24.75 -53.29
CA LEU A 43 -15.72 24.81 -53.76
C LEU A 43 -15.64 24.57 -55.28
N SER A 44 -14.77 25.32 -55.95
CA SER A 44 -14.44 24.99 -57.36
C SER A 44 -13.81 23.57 -57.42
N ASP A 45 -13.91 22.89 -58.57
CA ASP A 45 -13.30 21.58 -58.75
C ASP A 45 -11.80 21.59 -58.41
N ASN A 46 -11.11 22.67 -58.77
CA ASN A 46 -9.69 22.85 -58.45
C ASN A 46 -9.43 22.96 -56.93
N ASP A 47 -10.25 23.76 -56.24
CA ASP A 47 -10.11 23.91 -54.78
C ASP A 47 -10.48 22.64 -54.05
N GLN A 48 -11.44 21.86 -54.56
CA GLN A 48 -11.80 20.58 -53.99
C GLN A 48 -10.66 19.54 -54.14
N GLN A 49 -9.95 19.53 -55.28
CA GLN A 49 -8.76 18.68 -55.47
C GLN A 49 -7.61 19.12 -54.56
N ARG A 50 -7.34 20.39 -54.46
CA ARG A 50 -6.31 20.96 -53.58
C ARG A 50 -6.61 20.65 -52.12
N TYR A 51 -7.85 20.87 -51.67
CA TYR A 51 -8.30 20.55 -50.32
C TYR A 51 -8.04 19.07 -50.02
N ARG A 52 -8.50 18.14 -50.86
CA ARG A 52 -8.30 16.70 -50.67
C ARG A 52 -6.82 16.32 -50.61
N TYR A 53 -5.99 16.92 -51.43
CA TYR A 53 -4.55 16.69 -51.40
C TYR A 53 -3.94 17.06 -50.06
N PHE A 54 -4.17 18.29 -49.59
CA PHE A 54 -3.61 18.77 -48.34
C PHE A 54 -4.16 18.03 -47.11
N TYR A 55 -5.44 17.68 -47.12
CA TYR A 55 -6.05 16.88 -46.07
C TYR A 55 -5.45 15.47 -45.97
N LEU A 56 -5.34 14.75 -47.08
CA LEU A 56 -4.76 13.41 -47.11
C LEU A 56 -3.26 13.42 -46.77
N GLU A 57 -2.52 14.42 -47.26
CA GLU A 57 -1.11 14.59 -46.92
C GLU A 57 -0.95 14.89 -45.42
N ALA A 58 -1.83 15.71 -44.83
CA ALA A 58 -1.82 15.97 -43.40
C ALA A 58 -2.02 14.71 -42.56
N LEU A 59 -2.99 13.85 -42.94
CA LEU A 59 -3.20 12.56 -42.27
C LEU A 59 -1.97 11.64 -42.41
N LEU A 60 -1.33 11.61 -43.62
CA LEU A 60 -0.12 10.82 -43.82
C LEU A 60 1.07 11.31 -42.98
N GLN A 61 1.22 12.63 -42.85
CA GLN A 61 2.26 13.21 -41.99
C GLN A 61 1.97 12.93 -40.51
N GLN A 62 0.71 12.97 -40.08
CA GLN A 62 0.27 12.60 -38.72
C GLN A 62 0.57 11.13 -38.42
N GLU A 63 0.29 10.22 -39.35
CA GLU A 63 0.59 8.78 -39.22
C GLU A 63 2.12 8.54 -39.11
N ARG A 64 2.93 9.34 -39.84
CA ARG A 64 4.39 9.32 -39.73
C ARG A 64 4.97 10.06 -38.54
N GLU A 65 4.11 10.58 -37.67
CA GLU A 65 4.50 11.33 -36.46
C GLU A 65 5.17 12.69 -36.76
N HIS A 66 5.05 13.19 -37.98
CA HIS A 66 5.51 14.52 -38.37
C HIS A 66 4.46 15.58 -37.98
N PHE A 67 4.17 15.71 -36.69
CA PHE A 67 3.03 16.48 -36.15
C PHE A 67 3.03 17.97 -36.54
N ALA A 68 4.19 18.61 -36.62
CA ALA A 68 4.28 20.01 -37.04
C ALA A 68 3.86 20.19 -38.51
N ALA A 69 4.33 19.32 -39.39
CA ALA A 69 3.94 19.35 -40.79
C ALA A 69 2.45 19.01 -40.99
N ALA A 70 1.93 18.03 -40.25
CA ALA A 70 0.52 17.68 -40.27
C ALA A 70 -0.36 18.87 -39.84
N PHE A 71 0.00 19.54 -38.75
CA PHE A 71 -0.72 20.71 -38.26
C PHE A 71 -0.78 21.84 -39.30
N ASP A 72 0.35 22.19 -39.92
CA ASP A 72 0.39 23.24 -40.96
C ASP A 72 -0.43 22.85 -42.19
N LEU A 73 -0.39 21.58 -42.61
CA LEU A 73 -1.17 21.07 -43.72
C LEU A 73 -2.68 21.09 -43.41
N PHE A 74 -3.10 20.70 -42.21
CA PHE A 74 -4.50 20.81 -41.79
C PHE A 74 -4.96 22.28 -41.78
N ARG A 75 -4.14 23.22 -41.29
CA ARG A 75 -4.46 24.64 -41.36
C ARG A 75 -4.62 25.12 -42.77
N HIS A 76 -3.72 24.71 -43.67
CA HIS A 76 -3.83 25.09 -45.09
C HIS A 76 -5.05 24.46 -45.77
N ALA A 77 -5.39 23.20 -45.42
CA ALA A 77 -6.64 22.58 -45.88
C ALA A 77 -7.87 23.39 -45.43
N LEU A 78 -7.87 23.89 -44.19
CA LEU A 78 -8.95 24.71 -43.63
C LEU A 78 -9.06 26.08 -44.31
N GLU A 79 -7.94 26.68 -44.77
CA GLU A 79 -7.96 27.93 -45.54
C GLU A 79 -8.66 27.76 -46.90
N ILE A 80 -8.53 26.56 -47.52
CA ILE A 80 -9.19 26.22 -48.77
C ILE A 80 -10.67 25.86 -48.55
N ASN A 81 -10.96 25.04 -47.48
CA ASN A 81 -12.31 24.67 -47.11
C ASN A 81 -12.61 24.96 -45.63
N PRO A 82 -13.07 26.17 -45.31
CA PRO A 82 -13.41 26.56 -43.92
C PRO A 82 -14.55 25.73 -43.29
N ASN A 83 -15.33 25.03 -44.12
CA ASN A 83 -16.47 24.22 -43.69
C ASN A 83 -16.17 22.74 -43.70
N ALA A 84 -14.93 22.33 -43.54
CA ALA A 84 -14.52 20.93 -43.42
C ALA A 84 -14.60 20.46 -41.97
N PRO A 85 -15.62 19.71 -41.54
CA PRO A 85 -15.80 19.28 -40.14
C PRO A 85 -14.65 18.37 -39.70
N GLU A 86 -14.15 17.50 -40.58
CA GLU A 86 -13.04 16.60 -40.34
C GLU A 86 -11.73 17.33 -40.03
N VAL A 87 -11.47 18.47 -40.71
CA VAL A 87 -10.26 19.27 -40.42
C VAL A 87 -10.36 20.02 -39.12
N HIS A 88 -11.54 20.56 -38.80
CA HIS A 88 -11.77 21.15 -37.47
C HIS A 88 -11.56 20.12 -36.37
N TYR A 89 -12.05 18.90 -36.55
CA TYR A 89 -11.88 17.81 -35.58
C TYR A 89 -10.40 17.48 -35.36
N GLU A 90 -9.62 17.27 -36.43
CA GLU A 90 -8.19 16.98 -36.31
C GLU A 90 -7.42 18.14 -35.63
N LEU A 91 -7.68 19.38 -36.05
CA LEU A 91 -7.06 20.56 -35.44
C LEU A 91 -7.40 20.72 -33.96
N ALA A 92 -8.59 20.30 -33.53
CA ALA A 92 -8.95 20.32 -32.11
C ALA A 92 -8.00 19.44 -31.28
N GLY A 93 -7.66 18.25 -31.77
CA GLY A 93 -6.68 17.36 -31.14
C GLY A 93 -5.29 18.00 -31.04
N PHE A 94 -4.81 18.67 -32.09
CA PHE A 94 -3.54 19.41 -32.07
C PHE A 94 -3.56 20.57 -31.08
N TYR A 95 -4.64 21.38 -31.04
CA TYR A 95 -4.75 22.46 -30.06
C TYR A 95 -4.81 21.96 -28.64
N PHE A 96 -5.43 20.81 -28.40
CA PHE A 96 -5.42 20.19 -27.06
C PHE A 96 -3.99 19.78 -26.64
N MET A 97 -3.23 19.12 -27.52
CA MET A 97 -1.82 18.79 -27.29
C MET A 97 -0.95 20.03 -27.04
N LEU A 98 -1.21 21.12 -27.75
CA LEU A 98 -0.52 22.40 -27.59
C LEU A 98 -0.95 23.17 -26.33
N LYS A 99 -1.76 22.57 -25.45
CA LYS A 99 -2.30 23.20 -24.24
C LYS A 99 -3.08 24.51 -24.52
N GLN A 100 -3.81 24.55 -25.64
CA GLN A 100 -4.70 25.64 -26.05
C GLN A 100 -6.17 25.18 -25.98
N PRO A 101 -6.74 24.92 -24.80
CA PRO A 101 -8.04 24.26 -24.64
C PRO A 101 -9.20 25.07 -25.22
N GLU A 102 -9.09 26.41 -25.24
CA GLU A 102 -10.14 27.27 -25.82
C GLU A 102 -10.23 27.09 -27.34
N LYS A 103 -9.09 26.98 -28.02
CA LYS A 103 -9.08 26.74 -29.47
C LYS A 103 -9.52 25.33 -29.80
N ALA A 104 -9.12 24.34 -28.97
CA ALA A 104 -9.56 22.97 -29.13
C ALA A 104 -11.10 22.87 -29.01
N LEU A 105 -11.69 23.50 -27.99
CA LEU A 105 -13.13 23.55 -27.82
C LEU A 105 -13.83 24.20 -29.01
N ALA A 106 -13.38 25.35 -29.44
CA ALA A 106 -13.96 26.05 -30.58
C ALA A 106 -13.92 25.22 -31.88
N CYS A 107 -12.84 24.45 -32.08
CA CYS A 107 -12.71 23.53 -33.21
C CYS A 107 -13.67 22.34 -33.10
N TYR A 108 -13.80 21.71 -31.92
CA TYR A 108 -14.80 20.63 -31.71
C TYR A 108 -16.24 21.15 -31.91
N GLU A 109 -16.57 22.33 -31.38
CA GLU A 109 -17.89 22.97 -31.56
C GLU A 109 -18.18 23.22 -33.05
N LYS A 110 -17.18 23.68 -33.79
CA LYS A 110 -17.34 23.91 -35.24
C LYS A 110 -17.51 22.61 -36.00
N ALA A 111 -16.75 21.55 -35.67
CA ALA A 111 -16.91 20.23 -36.27
C ALA A 111 -18.33 19.67 -36.05
N VAL A 112 -18.84 19.73 -34.81
CA VAL A 112 -20.22 19.31 -34.47
C VAL A 112 -21.28 20.20 -35.11
N ALA A 113 -21.03 21.49 -35.28
CA ALA A 113 -21.97 22.40 -35.96
C ALA A 113 -22.11 22.08 -37.45
N LEU A 114 -20.98 21.66 -38.08
CA LEU A 114 -20.93 21.32 -39.51
C LEU A 114 -21.46 19.92 -39.80
N ASP A 115 -21.15 18.94 -38.95
CA ASP A 115 -21.70 17.59 -39.02
C ASP A 115 -22.26 17.16 -37.65
N PRO A 116 -23.52 17.52 -37.40
CA PRO A 116 -24.15 17.32 -36.09
C PRO A 116 -24.55 15.88 -35.80
N THR A 117 -24.36 14.97 -36.72
CA THR A 117 -24.73 13.54 -36.56
C THR A 117 -23.53 12.62 -36.33
N ASN A 118 -22.32 13.18 -36.43
CA ASN A 118 -21.11 12.43 -36.26
C ASN A 118 -20.86 12.13 -34.77
N ASN A 119 -20.96 10.86 -34.43
CA ASN A 119 -20.82 10.41 -33.05
C ASN A 119 -19.42 10.71 -32.47
N ASN A 120 -18.37 10.56 -33.27
CA ASN A 120 -17.00 10.83 -32.82
C ASN A 120 -16.81 12.29 -32.43
N TYR A 121 -17.38 13.22 -33.23
CA TYR A 121 -17.29 14.66 -32.93
C TYR A 121 -18.07 15.00 -31.64
N LEU A 122 -19.25 14.41 -31.48
CA LEU A 122 -20.06 14.59 -30.27
C LEU A 122 -19.35 14.02 -29.02
N GLU A 123 -18.77 12.83 -29.12
CA GLU A 123 -18.05 12.20 -28.00
C GLU A 123 -16.87 13.06 -27.54
N HIS A 124 -16.03 13.53 -28.47
CA HIS A 124 -14.87 14.36 -28.12
C HIS A 124 -15.27 15.76 -27.60
N LEU A 125 -16.31 16.36 -28.17
CA LEU A 125 -16.85 17.61 -27.65
C LEU A 125 -17.40 17.41 -26.21
N GLY A 126 -18.18 16.36 -26.00
CA GLY A 126 -18.71 16.01 -24.67
C GLY A 126 -17.62 15.79 -23.63
N GLN A 127 -16.58 15.03 -23.98
CA GLN A 127 -15.43 14.81 -23.10
C GLN A 127 -14.66 16.10 -22.79
N MET A 128 -14.49 16.97 -23.79
CA MET A 128 -13.83 18.27 -23.59
C MET A 128 -14.63 19.17 -22.63
N LEU A 129 -15.97 19.15 -22.72
CA LEU A 129 -16.84 19.90 -21.83
C LEU A 129 -16.80 19.35 -20.39
N ILE A 130 -16.76 18.01 -20.22
CA ILE A 130 -16.59 17.37 -18.90
C ILE A 130 -15.26 17.80 -18.26
N ASN A 131 -14.16 17.76 -19.01
CA ASN A 131 -12.83 18.15 -18.52
C ASN A 131 -12.81 19.62 -18.06
N ARG A 132 -13.69 20.46 -18.61
CA ARG A 132 -13.88 21.86 -18.20
C ARG A 132 -14.93 22.05 -17.12
N LYS A 133 -15.56 20.98 -16.66
CA LYS A 133 -16.68 21.01 -15.72
C LYS A 133 -17.92 21.78 -16.23
N ASP A 134 -18.08 21.86 -17.56
CA ASP A 134 -19.26 22.45 -18.19
C ASP A 134 -20.30 21.34 -18.39
N TYR A 135 -20.82 20.85 -17.27
CA TYR A 135 -21.70 19.68 -17.25
C TYR A 135 -23.02 19.92 -17.98
N ALA A 136 -23.57 21.13 -17.90
CA ALA A 136 -24.83 21.48 -18.57
C ALA A 136 -24.74 21.33 -20.11
N ARG A 137 -23.64 21.80 -20.70
CA ARG A 137 -23.42 21.63 -22.14
C ARG A 137 -23.02 20.19 -22.50
N ALA A 138 -22.24 19.52 -21.65
CA ALA A 138 -21.93 18.11 -21.83
C ALA A 138 -23.19 17.25 -21.87
N ILE A 139 -24.13 17.45 -20.95
CA ILE A 139 -25.46 16.79 -20.95
C ILE A 139 -26.16 16.97 -22.30
N THR A 140 -26.21 18.19 -22.83
CA THR A 140 -26.86 18.46 -24.11
C THR A 140 -26.23 17.66 -25.25
N VAL A 141 -24.91 17.53 -25.25
CA VAL A 141 -24.16 16.77 -26.27
C VAL A 141 -24.43 15.26 -26.12
N TYR A 142 -24.36 14.72 -24.91
CA TYR A 142 -24.59 13.28 -24.67
C TYR A 142 -26.05 12.86 -24.84
N GLU A 143 -27.02 13.73 -24.51
CA GLU A 143 -28.44 13.48 -24.85
C GLU A 143 -28.67 13.40 -26.35
N ARG A 144 -27.96 14.22 -27.14
CA ARG A 144 -28.00 14.14 -28.59
C ARG A 144 -27.38 12.84 -29.09
N LEU A 145 -26.24 12.44 -28.53
CA LEU A 145 -25.55 11.19 -28.87
C LEU A 145 -26.44 9.99 -28.56
N TYR A 146 -27.10 9.97 -27.40
CA TYR A 146 -28.06 8.92 -27.01
C TYR A 146 -29.27 8.85 -27.95
N LYS A 147 -29.79 10.00 -28.44
CA LYS A 147 -30.88 10.01 -29.42
C LYS A 147 -30.52 9.30 -30.71
N GLY A 148 -29.27 9.35 -31.13
CA GLY A 148 -28.74 8.65 -32.31
C GLY A 148 -28.63 7.13 -32.13
N ASN A 149 -28.38 6.67 -30.90
CA ASN A 149 -28.30 5.24 -30.59
C ASN A 149 -28.82 4.96 -29.16
N LYS A 150 -30.09 4.55 -29.06
CA LYS A 150 -30.78 4.34 -27.79
C LYS A 150 -30.38 3.05 -27.04
N SER A 151 -29.50 2.23 -27.61
CA SER A 151 -29.00 1.01 -26.94
C SER A 151 -27.68 1.21 -26.19
N ARG A 152 -27.12 2.43 -26.22
CA ARG A 152 -25.85 2.79 -25.54
C ARG A 152 -26.09 3.05 -24.06
N THR A 153 -25.96 1.99 -23.25
CA THR A 153 -26.11 2.07 -21.78
C THR A 153 -24.95 2.80 -21.12
N ASP A 154 -23.77 2.77 -21.74
CA ASP A 154 -22.60 3.56 -21.33
C ASP A 154 -22.86 5.08 -21.33
N ILE A 155 -23.60 5.57 -22.33
CA ILE A 155 -24.02 6.98 -22.38
C ILE A 155 -25.03 7.28 -21.27
N LEU A 156 -25.95 6.37 -21.00
CA LEU A 156 -26.90 6.55 -19.89
C LEU A 156 -26.20 6.61 -18.53
N GLN A 157 -25.21 5.76 -18.30
CA GLN A 157 -24.39 5.82 -17.08
C GLN A 157 -23.68 7.16 -16.93
N LEU A 158 -23.13 7.69 -18.02
CA LEU A 158 -22.47 9.00 -18.02
C LEU A 158 -23.48 10.13 -17.79
N LEU A 159 -24.64 10.11 -18.45
CA LEU A 159 -25.72 11.07 -18.23
C LEU A 159 -26.22 11.06 -16.79
N TYR A 160 -26.34 9.88 -16.17
CA TYR A 160 -26.68 9.75 -14.76
C TYR A 160 -25.70 10.50 -13.86
N GLN A 161 -24.40 10.34 -14.11
CA GLN A 161 -23.36 11.05 -13.36
C GLN A 161 -23.42 12.56 -13.60
N LEU A 162 -23.56 13.01 -14.86
CA LEU A 162 -23.60 14.43 -15.19
C LEU A 162 -24.83 15.12 -14.60
N TYR A 163 -26.00 14.47 -14.64
CA TYR A 163 -27.19 14.98 -13.97
C TYR A 163 -27.03 15.05 -12.45
N GLY A 164 -26.27 14.12 -11.87
CA GLY A 164 -25.93 14.14 -10.46
C GLY A 164 -25.05 15.32 -10.07
N GLU A 165 -24.02 15.62 -10.88
CA GLU A 165 -23.16 16.80 -10.68
C GLU A 165 -23.94 18.14 -10.75
N GLU A 166 -24.99 18.19 -11.57
CA GLU A 166 -25.90 19.35 -11.70
C GLU A 166 -27.08 19.32 -10.71
N GLY A 167 -27.18 18.27 -9.85
CA GLY A 167 -28.29 18.14 -8.89
C GLY A 167 -29.66 17.92 -9.52
N GLN A 168 -29.70 17.43 -10.75
CA GLN A 168 -30.93 17.26 -11.53
C GLN A 168 -31.57 15.88 -11.28
N TYR A 169 -32.11 15.67 -10.09
CA TYR A 169 -32.59 14.36 -9.62
C TYR A 169 -33.73 13.76 -10.48
N ASP A 170 -34.61 14.60 -11.00
CA ASP A 170 -35.71 14.11 -11.86
C ASP A 170 -35.19 13.55 -13.18
N GLN A 171 -34.14 14.17 -13.74
CA GLN A 171 -33.46 13.67 -14.94
C GLN A 171 -32.66 12.38 -14.65
N MET A 172 -32.07 12.26 -13.47
CA MET A 172 -31.45 10.99 -13.03
C MET A 172 -32.48 9.86 -13.00
N LEU A 173 -33.70 10.12 -12.49
CA LEU A 173 -34.81 9.12 -12.50
C LEU A 173 -35.24 8.73 -13.92
N ASP A 174 -35.33 9.71 -14.85
CA ASP A 174 -35.65 9.42 -16.26
C ASP A 174 -34.53 8.58 -16.91
N VAL A 175 -33.27 8.83 -16.59
CA VAL A 175 -32.14 7.99 -17.07
C VAL A 175 -32.29 6.56 -16.56
N ILE A 176 -32.64 6.36 -15.29
CA ILE A 176 -32.91 5.01 -14.75
C ILE A 176 -34.07 4.36 -15.49
N ASP A 177 -35.16 5.08 -15.77
CA ASP A 177 -36.28 4.56 -16.56
C ASP A 177 -35.84 4.10 -17.96
N ARG A 178 -34.89 4.83 -18.57
CA ARG A 178 -34.35 4.44 -19.89
C ARG A 178 -33.48 3.18 -19.78
N MET A 179 -32.66 3.06 -18.72
CA MET A 179 -31.82 1.87 -18.45
C MET A 179 -32.71 0.65 -18.22
N GLU A 180 -33.75 0.76 -17.39
CA GLU A 180 -34.70 -0.31 -17.10
C GLU A 180 -35.49 -0.78 -18.32
N ARG A 181 -35.74 0.08 -19.32
CA ARG A 181 -36.37 -0.33 -20.60
C ARG A 181 -35.43 -1.20 -21.45
N ILE A 182 -34.13 -1.07 -21.28
CA ILE A 182 -33.12 -1.82 -22.04
C ILE A 182 -32.74 -3.11 -21.31
N GLU A 183 -32.44 -3.03 -20.04
CA GLU A 183 -31.85 -4.11 -19.24
C GLU A 183 -32.88 -4.82 -18.33
N GLY A 184 -34.05 -4.22 -18.14
CA GLY A 184 -35.03 -4.66 -17.16
C GLY A 184 -34.84 -4.04 -15.77
N VAL A 185 -35.83 -4.20 -14.91
CA VAL A 185 -35.80 -3.75 -13.52
C VAL A 185 -34.91 -4.70 -12.71
N SER A 186 -33.90 -4.18 -12.05
CA SER A 186 -32.99 -4.93 -11.19
C SER A 186 -32.97 -4.38 -9.75
N ALA A 187 -32.41 -5.15 -8.81
CA ALA A 187 -32.18 -4.65 -7.45
C ALA A 187 -31.28 -3.40 -7.46
N GLN A 188 -30.29 -3.36 -8.35
CA GLN A 188 -29.37 -2.24 -8.47
C GLN A 188 -30.10 -0.96 -8.90
N THR A 189 -30.96 -1.04 -9.94
CA THR A 189 -31.72 0.14 -10.39
C THR A 189 -32.74 0.60 -9.36
N ALA A 190 -33.34 -0.32 -8.63
CA ALA A 190 -34.28 -0.02 -7.53
C ALA A 190 -33.53 0.71 -6.38
N LEU A 191 -32.37 0.22 -5.96
CA LEU A 191 -31.54 0.88 -4.93
C LEU A 191 -31.10 2.27 -5.36
N THR A 192 -30.67 2.42 -6.60
CA THR A 192 -30.27 3.72 -7.13
C THR A 192 -31.43 4.71 -7.14
N ARG A 193 -32.62 4.25 -7.53
CA ARG A 193 -33.87 5.05 -7.49
C ARG A 193 -34.21 5.48 -6.07
N MET A 194 -34.07 4.56 -5.12
CA MET A 194 -34.26 4.87 -3.69
C MET A 194 -33.30 5.96 -3.21
N GLN A 195 -32.03 5.84 -3.51
CA GLN A 195 -31.03 6.85 -3.12
C GLN A 195 -31.41 8.24 -3.64
N ILE A 196 -31.92 8.33 -4.86
CA ILE A 196 -32.36 9.62 -5.41
C ILE A 196 -33.57 10.16 -4.62
N TYR A 197 -34.57 9.32 -4.33
CA TYR A 197 -35.69 9.76 -3.52
C TYR A 197 -35.29 10.15 -2.09
N ASP A 198 -34.30 9.45 -1.51
CA ASP A 198 -33.76 9.80 -0.20
C ASP A 198 -33.03 11.15 -0.24
N MET A 199 -32.28 11.44 -1.32
CA MET A 199 -31.65 12.76 -1.54
C MET A 199 -32.68 13.88 -1.71
N GLN A 200 -33.83 13.58 -2.29
CA GLN A 200 -34.96 14.50 -2.42
C GLN A 200 -35.79 14.64 -1.12
N GLY A 201 -35.53 13.79 -0.11
CA GLY A 201 -36.32 13.72 1.12
C GLY A 201 -37.69 13.04 0.93
N GLU A 202 -37.90 12.30 -0.16
CA GLU A 202 -39.16 11.67 -0.53
C GLU A 202 -39.24 10.21 -0.05
N SER A 203 -39.15 9.99 1.26
CA SER A 203 -39.08 8.66 1.89
C SER A 203 -40.26 7.73 1.52
N GLU A 204 -41.48 8.25 1.31
CA GLU A 204 -42.61 7.43 0.90
C GLU A 204 -42.47 6.87 -0.53
N LYS A 205 -41.82 7.64 -1.44
CA LYS A 205 -41.51 7.14 -2.78
C LYS A 205 -40.41 6.08 -2.73
N SER A 206 -39.38 6.31 -1.91
CA SER A 206 -38.32 5.33 -1.62
C SER A 206 -38.90 4.00 -1.13
N LYS A 207 -39.81 4.05 -0.12
CA LYS A 207 -40.52 2.86 0.38
C LYS A 207 -41.30 2.15 -0.72
N ARG A 208 -42.02 2.91 -1.58
CA ARG A 208 -42.83 2.34 -2.65
C ARG A 208 -42.02 1.56 -3.67
N VAL A 209 -40.83 2.03 -4.01
CA VAL A 209 -39.91 1.30 -4.90
C VAL A 209 -39.62 -0.11 -4.38
N LEU A 210 -39.32 -0.25 -3.08
CA LEU A 210 -39.09 -1.56 -2.48
C LEU A 210 -40.34 -2.44 -2.43
N ILE A 211 -41.48 -1.86 -2.13
CA ILE A 211 -42.75 -2.60 -2.16
C ILE A 211 -43.00 -3.14 -3.56
N ASP A 212 -42.86 -2.32 -4.60
CA ASP A 212 -43.03 -2.72 -5.99
C ASP A 212 -42.06 -3.82 -6.40
N LEU A 213 -40.81 -3.75 -5.90
CA LEU A 213 -39.80 -4.78 -6.14
C LEU A 213 -40.20 -6.12 -5.50
N VAL A 214 -40.68 -6.11 -4.27
CA VAL A 214 -41.17 -7.30 -3.57
C VAL A 214 -42.46 -7.86 -4.25
N GLU A 215 -43.39 -7.00 -4.66
CA GLU A 215 -44.63 -7.41 -5.36
C GLU A 215 -44.32 -8.11 -6.70
N LYS A 216 -43.29 -7.65 -7.42
CA LYS A 216 -42.84 -8.26 -8.68
C LYS A 216 -42.07 -9.57 -8.46
N ASN A 217 -41.43 -9.73 -7.30
CA ASN A 217 -40.60 -10.89 -6.96
C ASN A 217 -41.02 -11.50 -5.60
N PRO A 218 -42.25 -12.03 -5.47
CA PRO A 218 -42.83 -12.39 -4.17
C PRO A 218 -42.15 -13.58 -3.48
N TYR A 219 -41.36 -14.38 -4.23
CA TYR A 219 -40.67 -15.55 -3.72
C TYR A 219 -39.18 -15.26 -3.38
N ASP A 220 -38.69 -14.06 -3.68
CA ASP A 220 -37.31 -13.68 -3.36
C ASP A 220 -37.24 -13.04 -1.96
N SER A 221 -36.69 -13.80 -1.01
CA SER A 221 -36.52 -13.33 0.37
C SER A 221 -35.55 -12.16 0.48
N SER A 222 -34.61 -12.00 -0.47
CA SER A 222 -33.62 -10.91 -0.47
C SER A 222 -34.30 -9.56 -0.61
N TYR A 223 -35.27 -9.43 -1.49
CA TYR A 223 -36.03 -8.18 -1.66
C TYR A 223 -36.94 -7.87 -0.47
N LYS A 224 -37.55 -8.91 0.14
CA LYS A 224 -38.30 -8.76 1.39
C LYS A 224 -37.40 -8.23 2.51
N LEU A 225 -36.21 -8.78 2.64
CA LEU A 225 -35.24 -8.36 3.66
C LEU A 225 -34.66 -6.96 3.39
N MET A 226 -34.50 -6.58 2.12
CA MET A 226 -34.11 -5.22 1.75
C MET A 226 -35.18 -4.21 2.20
N LEU A 227 -36.48 -4.50 1.96
CA LEU A 227 -37.57 -3.70 2.50
C LEU A 227 -37.57 -3.68 4.03
N GLY A 228 -37.34 -4.82 4.67
CA GLY A 228 -37.24 -4.93 6.12
C GLY A 228 -36.13 -4.07 6.72
N ASN A 229 -34.93 -4.06 6.11
CA ASN A 229 -33.85 -3.21 6.52
C ASN A 229 -34.17 -1.72 6.38
N TRP A 230 -34.71 -1.33 5.22
CA TRP A 230 -35.14 0.05 4.98
C TRP A 230 -36.16 0.52 6.03
N LEU A 231 -37.19 -0.31 6.29
CA LEU A 231 -38.20 -0.04 7.29
C LEU A 231 -37.62 0.15 8.69
N LEU A 232 -36.62 -0.67 9.05
CA LEU A 232 -35.97 -0.58 10.36
C LEU A 232 -35.15 0.71 10.49
N GLN A 233 -34.39 1.05 9.46
CA GLN A 233 -33.54 2.28 9.42
C GLN A 233 -34.38 3.55 9.47
N ASN A 234 -35.61 3.53 8.88
CA ASN A 234 -36.55 4.65 8.89
C ASN A 234 -37.54 4.64 10.07
N GLY A 235 -37.32 3.81 11.09
CA GLY A 235 -38.12 3.80 12.33
C GLY A 235 -39.45 3.03 12.23
N HIS A 236 -39.76 2.40 11.09
CA HIS A 236 -40.95 1.59 10.91
C HIS A 236 -40.79 0.18 11.52
N THR A 237 -40.38 0.13 12.78
CA THR A 237 -39.94 -1.10 13.46
C THR A 237 -40.97 -2.21 13.47
N LYS A 238 -42.28 -1.87 13.59
CA LYS A 238 -43.34 -2.88 13.58
C LYS A 238 -43.51 -3.56 12.23
N GLU A 239 -43.38 -2.80 11.13
CA GLU A 239 -43.48 -3.32 9.77
C GLU A 239 -42.23 -4.16 9.45
N ALA A 240 -41.04 -3.68 9.80
CA ALA A 240 -39.80 -4.44 9.67
C ALA A 240 -39.85 -5.80 10.35
N TYR A 241 -40.38 -5.84 11.59
CA TYR A 241 -40.59 -7.10 12.33
C TYR A 241 -41.54 -8.07 11.60
N LYS A 242 -42.66 -7.57 11.03
CA LYS A 242 -43.58 -8.40 10.26
C LYS A 242 -42.93 -9.00 9.02
N VAL A 243 -42.18 -8.19 8.28
CA VAL A 243 -41.44 -8.66 7.10
C VAL A 243 -40.43 -9.75 7.50
N CYS A 244 -39.64 -9.51 8.53
CA CYS A 244 -38.69 -10.47 9.05
C CYS A 244 -39.37 -11.79 9.49
N GLN A 245 -40.46 -11.72 10.23
CA GLN A 245 -41.22 -12.91 10.67
C GLN A 245 -41.83 -13.66 9.48
N GLY A 246 -42.27 -12.95 8.43
CA GLY A 246 -42.74 -13.54 7.20
C GLY A 246 -41.69 -14.40 6.51
N VAL A 247 -40.46 -13.86 6.38
CA VAL A 247 -39.35 -14.60 5.81
C VAL A 247 -38.97 -15.80 6.68
N LEU A 248 -38.88 -15.63 8.01
CA LEU A 248 -38.55 -16.72 8.93
C LEU A 248 -39.62 -17.82 9.05
N ALA A 249 -40.87 -17.53 8.69
CA ALA A 249 -41.90 -18.55 8.62
C ALA A 249 -41.76 -19.46 7.40
N GLU A 250 -41.25 -18.92 6.29
CA GLU A 250 -40.97 -19.66 5.05
C GLU A 250 -39.57 -20.31 5.12
N GLU A 251 -38.58 -19.60 5.66
CA GLU A 251 -37.16 -19.99 5.73
C GLU A 251 -36.62 -19.86 7.18
N PRO A 252 -36.88 -20.81 8.08
CA PRO A 252 -36.54 -20.69 9.51
C PRO A 252 -35.04 -20.50 9.80
N HIS A 253 -34.17 -20.95 8.89
CA HIS A 253 -32.70 -20.86 9.01
C HIS A 253 -32.09 -19.72 8.19
N ASN A 254 -32.89 -18.83 7.60
CA ASN A 254 -32.38 -17.69 6.83
C ASN A 254 -31.55 -16.76 7.73
N VAL A 255 -30.23 -16.77 7.52
CA VAL A 255 -29.28 -16.02 8.35
C VAL A 255 -29.51 -14.51 8.24
N SER A 256 -29.76 -14.00 7.03
CA SER A 256 -30.01 -12.56 6.81
C SER A 256 -31.29 -12.08 7.53
N ALA A 257 -32.33 -12.91 7.56
CA ALA A 257 -33.55 -12.61 8.31
C ALA A 257 -33.29 -12.60 9.83
N ARG A 258 -32.48 -13.54 10.33
CA ARG A 258 -32.08 -13.56 11.74
C ARG A 258 -31.19 -12.36 12.11
N MET A 259 -30.32 -11.90 11.19
CA MET A 259 -29.54 -10.69 11.38
C MET A 259 -30.43 -9.45 11.45
N LEU A 260 -31.41 -9.30 10.54
CA LEU A 260 -32.42 -8.24 10.59
C LEU A 260 -33.18 -8.26 11.92
N LEU A 261 -33.50 -9.46 12.44
CA LEU A 261 -34.18 -9.62 13.72
C LEU A 261 -33.26 -9.20 14.89
N LEU A 262 -31.98 -9.43 14.78
CA LEU A 262 -30.97 -8.98 15.76
C LEU A 262 -30.94 -7.44 15.85
N ASP A 263 -30.92 -6.77 14.67
CA ASP A 263 -30.93 -5.31 14.57
C ASP A 263 -32.27 -4.73 15.08
N TYR A 264 -33.40 -5.42 14.79
CA TYR A 264 -34.68 -5.06 15.37
C TYR A 264 -34.69 -5.13 16.90
N TYR A 265 -34.09 -6.18 17.50
CA TYR A 265 -34.00 -6.29 18.95
C TYR A 265 -33.08 -5.20 19.54
N GLN A 266 -32.07 -4.81 18.82
CA GLN A 266 -31.22 -3.66 19.21
C GLN A 266 -32.01 -2.35 19.18
N ALA A 267 -32.69 -2.04 18.06
CA ALA A 267 -33.48 -0.82 17.87
C ALA A 267 -34.62 -0.70 18.89
N THR A 268 -35.14 -1.84 19.37
CA THR A 268 -36.26 -1.91 20.35
C THR A 268 -35.76 -2.16 21.80
N HIS A 269 -34.45 -2.08 22.05
CA HIS A 269 -33.80 -2.27 23.35
C HIS A 269 -34.11 -3.61 24.05
N ARG A 270 -34.35 -4.68 23.29
CA ARG A 270 -34.64 -6.03 23.80
C ARG A 270 -33.35 -6.82 24.02
N LYS A 271 -32.55 -6.41 24.98
CA LYS A 271 -31.19 -6.95 25.23
C LYS A 271 -31.12 -8.47 25.35
N GLU A 272 -31.98 -9.07 26.18
CA GLU A 272 -31.99 -10.53 26.41
C GLU A 272 -32.26 -11.33 25.13
N LYS A 273 -33.29 -10.90 24.35
CA LYS A 273 -33.62 -11.58 23.09
C LYS A 273 -32.51 -11.45 22.07
N ARG A 274 -31.88 -10.26 22.03
CA ARG A 274 -30.72 -10.01 21.18
C ARG A 274 -29.54 -10.93 21.53
N GLN A 275 -29.17 -11.02 22.82
CA GLN A 275 -28.08 -11.90 23.27
C GLN A 275 -28.37 -13.37 22.98
N THR A 276 -29.60 -13.82 23.21
CA THR A 276 -30.01 -15.20 22.91
C THR A 276 -29.87 -15.52 21.42
N LEU A 277 -30.36 -14.62 20.57
CA LEU A 277 -30.28 -14.82 19.11
C LEU A 277 -28.82 -14.73 18.61
N LEU A 278 -28.02 -13.81 19.14
CA LEU A 278 -26.59 -13.71 18.83
C LEU A 278 -25.86 -15.02 19.12
N ARG A 279 -26.05 -15.57 20.32
CA ARG A 279 -25.47 -16.88 20.68
C ARG A 279 -25.92 -18.01 19.75
N GLN A 280 -27.19 -18.02 19.37
CA GLN A 280 -27.72 -19.00 18.43
C GLN A 280 -27.03 -18.88 17.07
N LEU A 281 -26.88 -17.66 16.53
CA LEU A 281 -26.19 -17.44 15.26
C LEU A 281 -24.70 -17.81 15.31
N LEU A 282 -24.02 -17.48 16.39
CA LEU A 282 -22.59 -17.81 16.55
C LEU A 282 -22.35 -19.31 16.66
N ARG A 283 -23.27 -20.05 17.28
CA ARG A 283 -23.20 -21.52 17.44
C ARG A 283 -23.78 -22.32 16.27
N ASP A 284 -24.44 -21.65 15.33
CA ASP A 284 -25.07 -22.29 14.18
C ASP A 284 -24.01 -22.50 13.07
N LYS A 285 -23.72 -23.77 12.77
CA LYS A 285 -22.78 -24.16 11.70
C LYS A 285 -23.17 -23.66 10.31
N ASP A 286 -24.48 -23.44 10.10
CA ASP A 286 -25.01 -22.95 8.83
C ASP A 286 -24.88 -21.43 8.69
N THR A 287 -24.44 -20.69 9.75
CA THR A 287 -24.12 -19.27 9.67
C THR A 287 -22.80 -19.10 8.91
N PRO A 288 -22.77 -18.41 7.76
CA PRO A 288 -21.55 -18.16 7.01
C PRO A 288 -20.47 -17.46 7.85
N GLN A 289 -19.21 -17.80 7.59
CA GLN A 289 -18.07 -17.33 8.38
C GLN A 289 -17.96 -15.81 8.38
N GLU A 290 -18.13 -15.17 7.22
CA GLU A 290 -18.14 -13.70 7.10
C GLU A 290 -19.25 -13.06 7.96
N SER A 291 -20.40 -13.71 8.05
CA SER A 291 -21.50 -13.26 8.92
C SER A 291 -21.12 -13.38 10.39
N ARG A 292 -20.43 -14.47 10.79
CA ARG A 292 -19.91 -14.63 12.16
C ARG A 292 -18.90 -13.55 12.50
N TYR A 293 -17.97 -13.22 11.59
CA TYR A 293 -17.03 -12.10 11.78
C TYR A 293 -17.75 -10.78 12.01
N ALA A 294 -18.71 -10.44 11.14
CA ALA A 294 -19.49 -9.21 11.28
C ALA A 294 -20.24 -9.14 12.62
N LEU A 295 -20.85 -10.26 13.05
CA LEU A 295 -21.56 -10.36 14.32
C LEU A 295 -20.64 -10.17 15.53
N ILE A 296 -19.45 -10.81 15.51
CA ILE A 296 -18.45 -10.67 16.57
C ILE A 296 -17.96 -9.23 16.66
N LEU A 297 -17.55 -8.63 15.53
CA LEU A 297 -17.08 -7.25 15.48
C LEU A 297 -18.14 -6.24 15.92
N GLN A 298 -19.41 -6.46 15.54
CA GLN A 298 -20.52 -5.62 15.99
C GLN A 298 -20.77 -5.76 17.50
N ALA A 299 -20.75 -6.99 18.00
CA ALA A 299 -21.02 -7.27 19.40
C ALA A 299 -19.91 -6.74 20.33
N THR A 300 -18.66 -6.93 19.96
CA THR A 300 -17.50 -6.47 20.74
C THR A 300 -17.37 -4.93 20.76
N ARG A 301 -17.70 -4.24 19.65
CA ARG A 301 -17.71 -2.76 19.62
C ARG A 301 -18.73 -2.13 20.56
N GLN A 302 -19.79 -2.84 20.92
CA GLN A 302 -20.86 -2.33 21.77
C GLN A 302 -20.61 -2.54 23.25
N LEU A 303 -19.67 -3.41 23.61
CA LEU A 303 -19.25 -3.64 24.98
C LEU A 303 -18.18 -2.60 25.34
N LYS A 304 -18.39 -1.91 26.46
CA LYS A 304 -17.38 -0.99 27.00
C LYS A 304 -16.24 -1.77 27.63
N ASP A 305 -15.08 -1.14 27.73
CA ASP A 305 -13.79 -1.73 28.13
C ASP A 305 -13.77 -2.47 29.50
N GLU A 306 -14.86 -2.41 30.27
CA GLU A 306 -14.92 -2.98 31.62
C GLU A 306 -15.52 -4.41 31.68
N ASN A 307 -15.71 -5.09 30.54
CA ASN A 307 -16.49 -6.36 30.51
C ASN A 307 -15.81 -7.49 29.73
N ASN A 308 -14.54 -7.77 30.07
CA ASN A 308 -13.73 -8.80 29.42
C ASN A 308 -14.42 -10.18 29.39
N ASP A 309 -15.09 -10.60 30.49
CA ASP A 309 -15.79 -11.89 30.54
C ASP A 309 -16.94 -11.99 29.49
N GLN A 310 -17.67 -10.88 29.29
CA GLN A 310 -18.73 -10.86 28.29
C GLN A 310 -18.18 -10.84 26.87
N ILE A 311 -17.05 -10.20 26.66
CA ILE A 311 -16.36 -10.20 25.36
C ILE A 311 -15.85 -11.62 25.07
N MET A 312 -15.19 -12.25 26.01
CA MET A 312 -14.68 -13.62 25.84
C MET A 312 -15.81 -14.63 25.60
N ALA A 313 -16.93 -14.50 26.30
CA ALA A 313 -18.10 -15.36 26.09
C ALA A 313 -18.65 -15.31 24.64
N ILE A 314 -18.49 -14.20 23.93
CA ILE A 314 -18.86 -14.12 22.49
C ILE A 314 -17.95 -15.01 21.65
N PHE A 315 -16.64 -14.97 21.93
CA PHE A 315 -15.69 -15.82 21.23
C PHE A 315 -15.87 -17.31 21.60
N ASP A 316 -16.15 -17.62 22.86
CA ASP A 316 -16.44 -18.99 23.28
C ASP A 316 -17.67 -19.56 22.57
N ASP A 317 -18.72 -18.74 22.41
CA ASP A 317 -19.89 -19.10 21.61
C ASP A 317 -19.52 -19.36 20.13
N ALA A 318 -18.73 -18.49 19.53
CA ALA A 318 -18.32 -18.60 18.13
C ALA A 318 -17.37 -19.79 17.88
N LEU A 319 -16.44 -20.04 18.80
CA LEU A 319 -15.46 -21.10 18.73
C LEU A 319 -16.00 -22.47 19.20
N SER A 320 -17.27 -22.51 19.67
CA SER A 320 -17.93 -23.78 20.00
C SER A 320 -18.25 -24.66 18.79
N VAL A 321 -18.13 -24.11 17.57
CA VAL A 321 -18.25 -24.83 16.30
C VAL A 321 -16.87 -24.89 15.60
N PRO A 322 -16.61 -25.93 14.77
CA PRO A 322 -15.38 -25.99 13.99
C PRO A 322 -15.22 -24.74 13.11
N GLN A 323 -13.98 -24.24 13.03
CA GLN A 323 -13.61 -23.11 12.19
C GLN A 323 -12.95 -23.61 10.90
N GLU A 324 -13.18 -22.92 9.78
CA GLU A 324 -12.60 -23.24 8.47
C GLU A 324 -11.24 -22.54 8.28
N ASP A 325 -11.02 -21.43 8.98
CA ASP A 325 -9.82 -20.59 8.92
C ASP A 325 -9.44 -20.02 10.30
N ALA A 326 -8.35 -19.25 10.33
CA ALA A 326 -7.84 -18.60 11.55
C ALA A 326 -8.60 -17.31 11.95
N GLY A 327 -9.52 -16.80 11.13
CA GLY A 327 -10.06 -15.44 11.24
C GLY A 327 -10.68 -15.11 12.60
N ILE A 328 -11.51 -15.99 13.19
CA ILE A 328 -12.12 -15.72 14.52
C ILE A 328 -11.06 -15.70 15.61
N TYR A 329 -10.02 -16.53 15.53
CA TYR A 329 -8.91 -16.51 16.48
C TYR A 329 -8.10 -15.23 16.38
N LEU A 330 -7.83 -14.74 15.15
CA LEU A 330 -7.15 -13.48 14.93
C LEU A 330 -7.95 -12.28 15.47
N ILE A 331 -9.27 -12.26 15.24
CA ILE A 331 -10.16 -11.24 15.82
C ILE A 331 -10.13 -11.32 17.35
N LYS A 332 -10.17 -12.53 17.92
CA LYS A 332 -10.08 -12.75 19.38
C LYS A 332 -8.77 -12.17 19.92
N ALA A 333 -7.65 -12.52 19.33
CA ALA A 333 -6.33 -12.04 19.75
C ALA A 333 -6.24 -10.50 19.64
N MET A 334 -6.72 -9.91 18.53
CA MET A 334 -6.76 -8.45 18.36
C MET A 334 -7.58 -7.76 19.44
N VAL A 335 -8.73 -8.33 19.83
CA VAL A 335 -9.57 -7.80 20.90
C VAL A 335 -8.88 -7.96 22.25
N MET A 336 -8.24 -9.10 22.51
CA MET A 336 -7.50 -9.35 23.75
C MET A 336 -6.33 -8.36 23.92
N VAL A 337 -5.56 -8.09 22.85
CA VAL A 337 -4.48 -7.07 22.85
C VAL A 337 -5.05 -5.68 23.19
N ARG A 338 -6.19 -5.30 22.59
CA ARG A 338 -6.83 -4.00 22.86
C ARG A 338 -7.29 -3.85 24.31
N HIS A 339 -7.61 -4.94 24.96
CA HIS A 339 -8.10 -4.99 26.34
C HIS A 339 -7.02 -5.41 27.34
N ASP A 340 -5.74 -5.28 26.99
CA ASP A 340 -4.57 -5.52 27.82
C ASP A 340 -4.55 -6.91 28.49
N PHE A 341 -4.99 -7.96 27.77
CA PHE A 341 -4.84 -9.33 28.25
C PHE A 341 -3.37 -9.75 28.32
N PRO A 342 -3.00 -10.67 29.25
CA PRO A 342 -1.65 -11.18 29.34
C PRO A 342 -1.17 -11.77 28.00
N ARG A 343 0.07 -11.47 27.62
CA ARG A 343 0.66 -11.94 26.35
C ARG A 343 0.59 -13.44 26.16
N ASP A 344 0.83 -14.20 27.22
CA ASP A 344 0.75 -15.66 27.14
C ASP A 344 -0.65 -16.16 26.73
N GLU A 345 -1.71 -15.47 27.18
CA GLU A 345 -3.08 -15.80 26.77
C GLU A 345 -3.31 -15.45 25.29
N VAL A 346 -2.79 -14.30 24.83
CA VAL A 346 -2.84 -13.90 23.44
C VAL A 346 -2.04 -14.87 22.57
N ASN A 347 -0.83 -15.24 22.99
CA ASN A 347 0.03 -16.21 22.31
C ASN A 347 -0.64 -17.59 22.18
N ALA A 348 -1.40 -18.02 23.22
CA ALA A 348 -2.17 -19.25 23.15
C ALA A 348 -3.26 -19.18 22.06
N VAL A 349 -3.89 -18.02 21.86
CA VAL A 349 -4.88 -17.83 20.78
C VAL A 349 -4.23 -17.86 19.40
N TYR A 350 -3.04 -17.26 19.22
CA TYR A 350 -2.30 -17.38 17.96
C TYR A 350 -1.92 -18.82 17.65
N ARG A 351 -1.51 -19.61 18.67
CA ARG A 351 -1.26 -21.04 18.48
C ARG A 351 -2.52 -21.83 18.09
N GLN A 352 -3.68 -21.44 18.63
CA GLN A 352 -4.96 -22.02 18.20
C GLN A 352 -5.30 -21.66 16.74
N ALA A 353 -5.02 -20.42 16.33
CA ALA A 353 -5.15 -20.00 14.94
C ALA A 353 -4.30 -20.86 14.01
N LEU A 354 -3.03 -21.07 14.36
CA LEU A 354 -2.09 -21.90 13.59
C LEU A 354 -2.41 -23.41 13.64
N ALA A 355 -3.17 -23.87 14.62
CA ALA A 355 -3.66 -25.25 14.63
C ALA A 355 -4.75 -25.48 13.58
N VAL A 356 -5.49 -24.44 13.18
CA VAL A 356 -6.53 -24.49 12.14
C VAL A 356 -5.93 -24.16 10.77
N GLU A 357 -5.06 -23.16 10.70
CA GLU A 357 -4.43 -22.65 9.48
C GLU A 357 -2.92 -22.48 9.71
N PRO A 358 -2.15 -23.57 9.55
CA PRO A 358 -0.72 -23.57 9.90
C PRO A 358 0.15 -22.62 9.07
N ASP A 359 -0.30 -22.25 7.88
CA ASP A 359 0.33 -21.35 6.94
C ASP A 359 -0.14 -19.89 7.06
N ASN A 360 -0.92 -19.56 8.10
CA ASN A 360 -1.39 -18.19 8.30
C ASN A 360 -0.24 -17.25 8.71
N GLU A 361 0.26 -16.48 7.76
CA GLU A 361 1.41 -15.57 7.91
C GLU A 361 1.20 -14.52 9.00
N MET A 362 -0.05 -14.01 9.13
CA MET A 362 -0.35 -13.02 10.16
C MET A 362 -0.22 -13.59 11.57
N ALA A 363 -0.76 -14.78 11.81
CA ALA A 363 -0.65 -15.46 13.11
C ALA A 363 0.80 -15.81 13.43
N GLN A 364 1.56 -16.27 12.43
CA GLN A 364 2.99 -16.59 12.57
C GLN A 364 3.78 -15.33 12.94
N GLY A 365 3.63 -14.24 12.18
CA GLY A 365 4.37 -12.99 12.39
C GLY A 365 4.08 -12.36 13.76
N LEU A 366 2.79 -12.27 14.15
CA LEU A 366 2.40 -11.71 15.45
C LEU A 366 2.88 -12.54 16.63
N LEU A 367 2.87 -13.88 16.51
CA LEU A 367 3.39 -14.76 17.54
C LEU A 367 4.91 -14.65 17.65
N VAL A 368 5.63 -14.62 16.52
CA VAL A 368 7.09 -14.39 16.50
C VAL A 368 7.43 -13.06 17.16
N GLN A 369 6.72 -11.98 16.80
CA GLN A 369 6.95 -10.67 17.40
C GLN A 369 6.81 -10.69 18.93
N ASN A 370 5.70 -11.25 19.43
CA ASN A 370 5.46 -11.32 20.86
C ASN A 370 6.55 -12.13 21.59
N LEU A 371 6.95 -13.26 21.01
CA LEU A 371 7.98 -14.14 21.60
C LEU A 371 9.37 -13.49 21.55
N ALA A 372 9.67 -12.73 20.49
CA ALA A 372 10.95 -12.02 20.37
C ALA A 372 11.07 -10.86 21.39
N GLU A 373 9.99 -10.14 21.66
CA GLU A 373 9.97 -9.11 22.69
C GLU A 373 10.17 -9.67 24.11
N GLU A 374 9.88 -10.96 24.31
CA GLU A 374 10.09 -11.68 25.58
C GLU A 374 11.38 -12.54 25.56
N GLU A 375 12.21 -12.43 24.51
CA GLU A 375 13.44 -13.21 24.33
C GLU A 375 13.24 -14.73 24.37
N ARG A 376 12.06 -15.22 24.01
CA ARG A 376 11.66 -16.64 24.01
C ARG A 376 12.10 -17.34 22.72
N PHE A 377 13.40 -17.31 22.45
CA PHE A 377 13.97 -17.76 21.17
C PHE A 377 13.77 -19.25 20.90
N ASP A 378 13.78 -20.10 21.92
CA ASP A 378 13.49 -21.54 21.73
C ASP A 378 12.09 -21.76 21.14
N GLU A 379 11.09 -21.01 21.61
CA GLU A 379 9.72 -21.12 21.12
C GLU A 379 9.57 -20.58 19.69
N ILE A 380 10.35 -19.55 19.32
CA ILE A 380 10.40 -19.07 17.93
C ILE A 380 10.97 -20.14 17.01
N VAL A 381 12.04 -20.81 17.42
CA VAL A 381 12.64 -21.92 16.65
C VAL A 381 11.64 -23.05 16.43
N ASP A 382 10.92 -23.47 17.48
CA ASP A 382 9.91 -24.53 17.38
C ASP A 382 8.74 -24.12 16.49
N LEU A 383 8.29 -22.86 16.59
CA LEU A 383 7.26 -22.29 15.72
C LEU A 383 7.71 -22.29 14.26
N CYS A 384 8.89 -21.76 13.97
CA CYS A 384 9.42 -21.70 12.60
C CYS A 384 9.59 -23.09 12.01
N LYS A 385 10.16 -24.04 12.75
CA LYS A 385 10.29 -25.45 12.31
C LYS A 385 8.95 -26.10 11.97
N THR A 386 7.91 -25.79 12.73
CA THR A 386 6.57 -26.32 12.48
C THR A 386 5.96 -25.65 11.24
N SER A 387 6.02 -24.33 11.15
CA SER A 387 5.44 -23.55 10.05
C SER A 387 6.12 -23.83 8.72
N LEU A 388 7.44 -23.98 8.69
CA LEU A 388 8.22 -24.31 7.48
C LEU A 388 7.91 -25.70 6.89
N GLN A 389 7.20 -26.58 7.59
CA GLN A 389 6.68 -27.81 7.01
C GLN A 389 5.53 -27.55 6.03
N TYR A 390 4.80 -26.46 6.21
CA TYR A 390 3.68 -26.05 5.37
C TYR A 390 4.09 -24.99 4.34
N THR A 391 5.02 -24.10 4.70
CA THR A 391 5.53 -23.02 3.84
C THR A 391 7.07 -23.08 3.76
N PRO A 392 7.65 -24.10 3.08
CA PRO A 392 9.10 -24.34 3.10
C PRO A 392 9.93 -23.21 2.49
N ASP A 393 9.31 -22.37 1.66
CA ASP A 393 9.97 -21.27 0.97
C ASP A 393 9.66 -19.90 1.59
N ASN A 394 9.14 -19.87 2.83
CA ASN A 394 8.90 -18.60 3.54
C ASN A 394 10.23 -18.03 4.06
N GLN A 395 10.72 -17.00 3.37
CA GLN A 395 11.99 -16.34 3.65
C GLN A 395 12.03 -15.73 5.06
N GLN A 396 10.94 -15.12 5.52
CA GLN A 396 10.87 -14.48 6.83
C GLN A 396 10.98 -15.51 7.98
N LEU A 397 10.32 -16.66 7.85
CA LEU A 397 10.41 -17.72 8.85
C LEU A 397 11.83 -18.31 8.92
N CYS A 398 12.50 -18.49 7.77
CA CYS A 398 13.90 -18.92 7.76
C CYS A 398 14.81 -17.89 8.45
N TYR A 399 14.58 -16.59 8.23
CA TYR A 399 15.30 -15.53 8.91
C TYR A 399 15.09 -15.57 10.42
N PHE A 400 13.84 -15.61 10.90
CA PHE A 400 13.53 -15.64 12.33
C PHE A 400 14.07 -16.90 13.02
N GLU A 401 14.04 -18.05 12.34
CA GLU A 401 14.69 -19.26 12.83
C GLU A 401 16.20 -19.05 12.99
N GLY A 402 16.87 -18.52 11.95
CA GLY A 402 18.31 -18.26 11.96
C GLY A 402 18.73 -17.24 13.03
N PHE A 403 18.00 -16.14 13.14
CA PHE A 403 18.22 -15.13 14.18
C PHE A 403 18.07 -15.73 15.59
N SER A 404 16.98 -16.46 15.84
CA SER A 404 16.72 -17.05 17.14
C SER A 404 17.76 -18.11 17.51
N LEU A 405 18.18 -18.94 16.56
CA LEU A 405 19.25 -19.92 16.75
C LEU A 405 20.60 -19.26 17.06
N PHE A 406 20.89 -18.11 16.45
CA PHE A 406 22.08 -17.31 16.77
C PHE A 406 22.04 -16.79 18.21
N GLN A 407 20.91 -16.24 18.66
CA GLN A 407 20.74 -15.79 20.06
C GLN A 407 20.95 -16.94 21.05
N LEU A 408 20.53 -18.15 20.69
CA LEU A 408 20.71 -19.37 21.47
C LEU A 408 22.14 -19.98 21.35
N LYS A 409 23.05 -19.32 20.63
CA LYS A 409 24.42 -19.80 20.36
C LYS A 409 24.48 -21.15 19.62
N ARG A 410 23.44 -21.48 18.86
CA ARG A 410 23.35 -22.67 18.01
C ARG A 410 23.84 -22.35 16.60
N ASN A 411 25.11 -21.89 16.50
CA ASN A 411 25.66 -21.22 15.31
C ASN A 411 25.63 -22.06 14.02
N ASP A 412 25.78 -23.40 14.09
CA ASP A 412 25.71 -24.26 12.89
C ASP A 412 24.31 -24.29 12.29
N GLU A 413 23.29 -24.42 13.14
CA GLU A 413 21.90 -24.41 12.72
C GLU A 413 21.48 -23.01 12.25
N ALA A 414 21.90 -21.96 12.98
CA ALA A 414 21.66 -20.58 12.60
C ALA A 414 22.18 -20.28 11.19
N LEU A 415 23.43 -20.70 10.91
CA LEU A 415 24.04 -20.50 9.61
C LEU A 415 23.26 -21.18 8.49
N ALA A 416 22.76 -22.38 8.72
CA ALA A 416 21.95 -23.12 7.73
C ALA A 416 20.63 -22.38 7.41
N SER A 417 19.92 -21.90 8.44
CA SER A 417 18.67 -21.15 8.24
C SER A 417 18.90 -19.78 7.58
N LEU A 418 19.96 -19.05 7.96
CA LEU A 418 20.34 -17.78 7.34
C LEU A 418 20.77 -17.96 5.87
N GLN A 419 21.53 -19.03 5.55
CA GLN A 419 21.89 -19.37 4.17
C GLN A 419 20.63 -19.64 3.33
N LYS A 420 19.67 -20.37 3.88
CA LYS A 420 18.40 -20.62 3.21
C LYS A 420 17.61 -19.32 2.98
N THR A 421 17.61 -18.40 3.95
CA THR A 421 17.01 -17.05 3.77
C THR A 421 17.62 -16.33 2.57
N VAL A 422 18.94 -16.38 2.43
CA VAL A 422 19.67 -15.76 1.31
C VAL A 422 19.39 -16.45 -0.02
N GLU A 423 19.25 -17.80 -0.03
CA GLU A 423 18.90 -18.57 -1.24
C GLU A 423 17.50 -18.21 -1.76
N LEU A 424 16.55 -17.94 -0.87
CA LEU A 424 15.17 -17.58 -1.19
C LEU A 424 14.98 -16.12 -1.62
N ARG A 425 16.04 -15.30 -1.63
CA ARG A 425 15.94 -13.88 -1.98
C ARG A 425 15.44 -13.66 -3.40
N ASP A 426 14.63 -12.64 -3.55
CA ASP A 426 14.11 -12.13 -4.82
C ASP A 426 14.20 -10.59 -4.89
N GLU A 427 13.56 -9.98 -5.91
CA GLU A 427 13.54 -8.52 -6.08
C GLU A 427 12.69 -7.77 -5.03
N GLU A 428 11.80 -8.47 -4.33
CA GLU A 428 10.90 -7.91 -3.30
C GLU A 428 11.45 -8.12 -1.88
N SER A 429 12.56 -8.84 -1.73
CA SER A 429 13.17 -9.14 -0.42
C SER A 429 13.57 -7.86 0.32
N ASP A 430 13.23 -7.81 1.61
CA ASP A 430 13.54 -6.68 2.50
C ASP A 430 15.06 -6.49 2.64
N SER A 431 15.55 -5.30 2.26
CA SER A 431 16.98 -4.97 2.30
C SER A 431 17.56 -4.97 3.71
N ASP A 432 16.77 -4.56 4.71
CA ASP A 432 17.24 -4.52 6.10
C ASP A 432 17.36 -5.95 6.65
N MET A 433 16.39 -6.82 6.38
CA MET A 433 16.45 -8.24 6.73
C MET A 433 17.66 -8.92 6.04
N MET A 434 17.90 -8.63 4.76
CA MET A 434 19.07 -9.17 4.04
C MET A 434 20.39 -8.70 4.62
N ALA A 435 20.48 -7.43 5.00
CA ALA A 435 21.67 -6.89 5.65
C ALA A 435 21.91 -7.56 7.00
N ASP A 436 20.86 -7.75 7.80
CA ASP A 436 20.96 -8.45 9.08
C ASP A 436 21.38 -9.91 8.92
N CYS A 437 20.81 -10.63 7.94
CA CYS A 437 21.23 -11.99 7.61
C CYS A 437 22.74 -12.08 7.38
N TYR A 438 23.25 -11.23 6.51
CA TYR A 438 24.68 -11.23 6.18
C TYR A 438 25.56 -10.76 7.35
N SER A 439 25.09 -9.84 8.18
CA SER A 439 25.80 -9.44 9.41
C SER A 439 25.95 -10.60 10.39
N LEU A 440 24.85 -11.30 10.66
CA LEU A 440 24.84 -12.49 11.54
C LEU A 440 25.71 -13.61 10.99
N MET A 441 25.63 -13.88 9.69
CA MET A 441 26.53 -14.85 9.03
C MET A 441 27.98 -14.44 9.18
N GLY A 442 28.29 -13.15 9.06
CA GLY A 442 29.63 -12.59 9.25
C GLY A 442 30.17 -12.89 10.65
N GLU A 443 29.37 -12.67 11.68
CA GLU A 443 29.72 -12.98 13.07
C GLU A 443 29.95 -14.47 13.28
N ILE A 444 29.05 -15.32 12.78
CA ILE A 444 29.20 -16.77 12.87
C ILE A 444 30.49 -17.25 12.16
N TYR A 445 30.78 -16.74 10.95
CA TYR A 445 32.00 -17.09 10.23
C TYR A 445 33.25 -16.63 10.99
N ARG A 446 33.20 -15.47 11.64
CA ARG A 446 34.30 -14.99 12.49
C ARG A 446 34.56 -15.92 13.66
N GLU A 447 33.54 -16.31 14.41
CA GLU A 447 33.66 -17.24 15.54
C GLU A 447 34.23 -18.61 15.10
N LYS A 448 33.94 -19.01 13.86
CA LYS A 448 34.49 -20.25 13.26
C LYS A 448 35.91 -20.09 12.68
N GLY A 449 36.51 -18.91 12.75
CA GLY A 449 37.80 -18.62 12.16
C GLY A 449 37.86 -18.58 10.63
N MET A 450 36.68 -18.44 9.98
CA MET A 450 36.53 -18.41 8.52
C MET A 450 36.59 -16.97 7.99
N ASN A 451 37.77 -16.30 8.16
CA ASN A 451 37.91 -14.87 7.90
C ASN A 451 37.44 -14.44 6.50
N LYS A 452 37.78 -15.22 5.45
CA LYS A 452 37.35 -14.89 4.08
C LYS A 452 35.83 -14.83 3.95
N ALA A 453 35.12 -15.85 4.44
CA ALA A 453 33.67 -15.90 4.40
C ALA A 453 33.02 -14.79 5.26
N CYS A 454 33.65 -14.46 6.39
CA CYS A 454 33.26 -13.33 7.24
C CYS A 454 33.30 -12.01 6.45
N TYR A 455 34.38 -11.73 5.74
CA TYR A 455 34.53 -10.49 4.97
C TYR A 455 33.56 -10.43 3.79
N GLU A 456 33.35 -11.53 3.06
CA GLU A 456 32.37 -11.63 1.97
C GLU A 456 30.94 -11.39 2.50
N ALA A 457 30.64 -11.88 3.70
CA ALA A 457 29.34 -11.64 4.33
C ALA A 457 29.15 -10.16 4.70
N TYR A 458 30.13 -9.51 5.32
CA TYR A 458 30.04 -8.08 5.63
C TYR A 458 30.04 -7.20 4.37
N ASP A 459 30.76 -7.54 3.31
CA ASP A 459 30.65 -6.84 2.02
C ASP A 459 29.24 -6.93 1.47
N SER A 460 28.58 -8.10 1.59
CA SER A 460 27.17 -8.28 1.20
C SER A 460 26.21 -7.51 2.11
N CYS A 461 26.44 -7.51 3.43
CA CYS A 461 25.67 -6.69 4.37
C CYS A 461 25.71 -5.21 3.99
N LEU A 462 26.89 -4.66 3.72
CA LEU A 462 27.07 -3.26 3.36
C LEU A 462 26.61 -2.94 1.92
N HIS A 463 26.41 -3.96 1.07
CA HIS A 463 25.73 -3.78 -0.21
C HIS A 463 24.25 -3.46 -0.02
N TYR A 464 23.56 -4.17 0.87
CA TYR A 464 22.14 -3.94 1.17
C TYR A 464 21.92 -2.72 2.07
N ALA A 465 22.78 -2.53 3.07
CA ALA A 465 22.71 -1.41 4.02
C ALA A 465 24.08 -0.70 4.14
N PRO A 466 24.43 0.21 3.21
CA PRO A 466 25.76 0.87 3.18
C PRO A 466 26.07 1.72 4.40
N ASP A 467 25.07 2.06 5.18
CA ASP A 467 25.15 2.91 6.38
C ASP A 467 24.92 2.12 7.69
N ASN A 468 24.92 0.80 7.64
CA ASN A 468 24.81 -0.02 8.85
C ASN A 468 26.05 0.15 9.72
N VAL A 469 25.94 0.96 10.77
CA VAL A 469 27.06 1.35 11.64
C VAL A 469 27.65 0.17 12.42
N GLY A 470 26.81 -0.79 12.83
CA GLY A 470 27.26 -2.01 13.48
C GLY A 470 28.13 -2.86 12.57
N ALA A 471 27.67 -3.10 11.35
CA ALA A 471 28.43 -3.86 10.36
C ALA A 471 29.74 -3.14 9.96
N LEU A 472 29.70 -1.82 9.76
CA LEU A 472 30.89 -1.01 9.49
C LEU A 472 31.92 -1.14 10.60
N ASN A 473 31.50 -1.05 11.86
CA ASN A 473 32.38 -1.17 13.01
C ASN A 473 32.95 -2.59 13.16
N ASN A 474 32.09 -3.61 13.14
CA ASN A 474 32.52 -4.99 13.37
C ASN A 474 33.45 -5.47 12.24
N TYR A 475 33.11 -5.15 10.99
CA TYR A 475 33.99 -5.47 9.87
C TYR A 475 35.33 -4.77 9.97
N ALA A 476 35.37 -3.47 10.30
CA ALA A 476 36.60 -2.72 10.49
C ALA A 476 37.47 -3.31 11.61
N TYR A 477 36.83 -3.67 12.73
CA TYR A 477 37.52 -4.32 13.86
C TYR A 477 38.15 -5.65 13.44
N TYR A 478 37.40 -6.53 12.77
CA TYR A 478 37.90 -7.84 12.35
C TYR A 478 39.01 -7.73 11.31
N LEU A 479 38.95 -6.76 10.41
CA LEU A 479 40.08 -6.46 9.52
C LEU A 479 41.32 -6.02 10.30
N SER A 480 41.20 -5.24 11.35
CA SER A 480 42.33 -4.76 12.16
C SER A 480 43.05 -5.88 12.91
N LEU A 481 42.40 -7.03 13.12
CA LEU A 481 42.99 -8.21 13.75
C LEU A 481 43.70 -9.15 12.76
N ASP A 482 43.58 -8.91 11.45
CA ASP A 482 44.21 -9.73 10.41
C ASP A 482 45.40 -8.99 9.82
N SER A 483 46.59 -9.55 10.01
CA SER A 483 47.83 -8.96 9.55
C SER A 483 47.96 -8.82 8.03
N ALA A 484 47.15 -9.55 7.27
CA ALA A 484 47.11 -9.50 5.81
C ALA A 484 46.01 -8.57 5.27
N ALA A 485 45.17 -7.98 6.14
CA ALA A 485 44.03 -7.18 5.73
C ALA A 485 44.42 -5.72 5.38
N ASP A 486 43.48 -5.06 4.68
CA ASP A 486 43.57 -3.67 4.27
C ASP A 486 43.17 -2.74 5.41
N LEU A 487 44.14 -2.24 6.18
CA LEU A 487 43.89 -1.30 7.28
C LEU A 487 43.27 0.03 6.78
N GLN A 488 43.55 0.48 5.54
CA GLN A 488 42.91 1.69 4.99
C GLN A 488 41.40 1.50 4.82
N LYS A 489 40.97 0.32 4.33
CA LYS A 489 39.55 -0.04 4.26
C LYS A 489 38.93 -0.03 5.66
N ALA A 490 39.60 -0.62 6.65
CA ALA A 490 39.18 -0.63 8.03
C ALA A 490 39.03 0.79 8.61
N GLU A 491 40.02 1.66 8.40
CA GLU A 491 39.97 3.06 8.86
C GLU A 491 38.75 3.80 8.27
N GLN A 492 38.53 3.70 6.96
CA GLN A 492 37.42 4.38 6.30
C GLN A 492 36.04 3.94 6.86
N MET A 493 35.86 2.64 7.09
CA MET A 493 34.61 2.10 7.64
C MET A 493 34.42 2.52 9.10
N SER A 494 35.45 2.40 9.94
CA SER A 494 35.37 2.78 11.34
C SER A 494 35.17 4.29 11.51
N LEU A 495 35.87 5.12 10.70
CA LEU A 495 35.64 6.57 10.68
C LEU A 495 34.18 6.91 10.30
N LYS A 496 33.61 6.20 9.33
CA LYS A 496 32.18 6.38 8.94
C LYS A 496 31.24 6.04 10.10
N ALA A 497 31.50 4.96 10.85
CA ALA A 497 30.72 4.60 12.03
C ALA A 497 30.82 5.70 13.11
N VAL A 498 32.02 6.18 13.44
CA VAL A 498 32.24 7.28 14.40
C VAL A 498 31.61 8.59 13.93
N GLN A 499 31.58 8.88 12.63
CA GLN A 499 30.89 10.08 12.13
C GLN A 499 29.38 10.04 12.33
N LYS A 500 28.77 8.85 12.25
CA LYS A 500 27.34 8.65 12.47
C LYS A 500 26.97 8.67 13.96
N GLU A 501 27.82 8.07 14.81
CA GLU A 501 27.65 8.01 16.26
C GLU A 501 28.93 8.47 16.97
N PRO A 502 29.15 9.79 17.10
CA PRO A 502 30.44 10.36 17.54
C PRO A 502 30.81 10.06 19.02
N ASP A 503 29.82 9.72 19.83
CA ASP A 503 29.99 9.48 21.26
C ASP A 503 29.83 8.00 21.64
N ASN A 504 29.75 7.09 20.64
CA ASN A 504 29.71 5.66 20.90
C ASN A 504 31.12 5.16 21.26
N ALA A 505 31.31 4.76 22.51
CA ALA A 505 32.61 4.35 23.05
C ALA A 505 33.18 3.11 22.31
N THR A 506 32.36 2.16 21.90
CA THR A 506 32.77 0.97 21.16
C THR A 506 33.30 1.35 19.76
N PHE A 507 32.63 2.28 19.07
CA PHE A 507 33.10 2.74 17.75
C PHE A 507 34.35 3.57 17.85
N LEU A 508 34.48 4.38 18.89
CA LEU A 508 35.71 5.13 19.19
C LEU A 508 36.88 4.20 19.50
N ASP A 509 36.64 3.13 20.27
CA ASP A 509 37.68 2.13 20.58
C ASP A 509 38.15 1.43 19.28
N THR A 510 37.25 0.95 18.46
CA THR A 510 37.60 0.32 17.18
C THR A 510 38.44 1.26 16.30
N TYR A 511 38.05 2.54 16.21
CA TYR A 511 38.81 3.54 15.45
C TYR A 511 40.17 3.81 16.05
N ALA A 512 40.26 3.96 17.37
CA ALA A 512 41.55 4.14 18.06
C ALA A 512 42.46 2.91 17.88
N TRP A 513 41.89 1.70 17.94
CA TRP A 513 42.65 0.46 17.73
C TRP A 513 43.20 0.33 16.32
N ILE A 514 42.42 0.72 15.29
CA ILE A 514 42.91 0.74 13.89
C ILE A 514 44.06 1.74 13.74
N LEU A 515 43.95 2.96 14.27
CA LEU A 515 45.02 3.96 14.28
C LEU A 515 46.29 3.44 15.00
N PHE A 516 46.10 2.69 16.09
CA PHE A 516 47.17 2.02 16.80
C PHE A 516 47.89 0.98 15.90
N LYS A 517 47.13 0.14 15.20
CA LYS A 517 47.71 -0.83 14.24
C LYS A 517 48.42 -0.15 13.07
N GLU A 518 48.00 1.05 12.67
CA GLU A 518 48.70 1.91 11.70
C GLU A 518 49.91 2.64 12.30
N LYS A 519 50.21 2.45 13.59
CA LYS A 519 51.29 3.10 14.34
C LYS A 519 51.15 4.63 14.49
N ARG A 520 49.93 5.14 14.36
CA ARG A 520 49.56 6.55 14.58
C ARG A 520 49.15 6.76 16.03
N TYR A 521 50.10 6.57 16.94
CA TYR A 521 49.85 6.45 18.37
C TYR A 521 49.26 7.73 19.00
N ASP A 522 49.68 8.92 18.56
CA ASP A 522 49.15 10.19 19.07
C ASP A 522 47.68 10.42 18.65
N ASP A 523 47.33 10.06 17.40
CA ASP A 523 45.96 10.11 16.93
C ASP A 523 45.12 9.09 17.70
N ALA A 524 45.60 7.85 17.83
CA ALA A 524 44.95 6.79 18.59
C ALA A 524 44.66 7.22 20.04
N LYS A 525 45.65 7.86 20.70
CA LYS A 525 45.52 8.38 22.06
C LYS A 525 44.36 9.39 22.18
N THR A 526 44.28 10.31 21.23
CA THR A 526 43.24 11.33 21.20
C THR A 526 41.85 10.71 21.11
N ILE A 527 41.67 9.65 20.30
CA ILE A 527 40.40 8.97 20.15
C ILE A 527 40.07 8.09 21.35
N ALA A 528 41.09 7.39 21.92
CA ALA A 528 40.90 6.59 23.15
C ALA A 528 40.47 7.46 24.35
N GLU A 529 41.02 8.68 24.46
CA GLU A 529 40.60 9.65 25.48
C GLU A 529 39.11 10.05 25.33
N ARG A 530 38.62 10.16 24.09
CA ARG A 530 37.20 10.40 23.82
C ARG A 530 36.36 9.19 24.20
N ALA A 531 36.81 7.96 23.87
CA ALA A 531 36.09 6.75 24.28
C ALA A 531 35.91 6.66 25.79
N ILE A 532 36.99 6.94 26.56
CA ILE A 532 36.93 6.96 28.03
C ILE A 532 35.98 8.05 28.56
N ALA A 533 35.91 9.20 27.87
CA ALA A 533 35.06 10.30 28.29
C ALA A 533 33.57 10.05 27.95
N SER A 534 33.28 9.24 26.92
CA SER A 534 31.90 8.95 26.45
C SER A 534 31.17 7.93 27.31
N ASP A 535 31.89 6.97 27.90
CA ASP A 535 31.30 5.93 28.76
C ASP A 535 32.20 5.62 29.95
N SER A 536 31.60 5.62 31.13
CA SER A 536 32.29 5.27 32.40
C SER A 536 32.33 3.75 32.66
N THR A 537 31.57 2.95 31.88
CA THR A 537 31.38 1.50 32.06
C THR A 537 31.96 0.70 30.89
N LEU A 538 33.19 1.07 30.45
CA LEU A 538 33.86 0.40 29.36
C LEU A 538 34.21 -1.05 29.70
N SER A 539 34.09 -1.95 28.72
CA SER A 539 34.49 -3.35 28.88
C SER A 539 35.99 -3.48 29.11
N SER A 540 36.43 -4.57 29.75
CA SER A 540 37.86 -4.88 29.99
C SER A 540 38.71 -4.81 28.73
N VAL A 541 38.18 -5.27 27.59
CA VAL A 541 38.88 -5.23 26.29
C VAL A 541 39.15 -3.78 25.85
N VAL A 542 38.15 -2.90 25.91
CA VAL A 542 38.29 -1.48 25.54
C VAL A 542 39.31 -0.79 26.47
N VAL A 543 39.23 -1.09 27.77
CA VAL A 543 40.16 -0.52 28.75
C VAL A 543 41.61 -1.04 28.52
N GLU A 544 41.78 -2.31 28.13
CA GLU A 544 43.08 -2.86 27.75
C GLU A 544 43.63 -2.19 26.50
N HIS A 545 42.84 -2.02 25.42
CA HIS A 545 43.22 -1.28 24.23
C HIS A 545 43.69 0.13 24.56
N CYS A 546 42.97 0.85 25.42
CA CYS A 546 43.38 2.19 25.88
C CYS A 546 44.73 2.14 26.56
N GLY A 547 44.99 1.13 27.40
CA GLY A 547 46.30 0.94 28.05
C GLY A 547 47.43 0.73 27.04
N ASP A 548 47.21 -0.11 26.04
CA ASP A 548 48.16 -0.39 24.97
C ASP A 548 48.46 0.87 24.15
N ILE A 549 47.45 1.63 23.80
CA ILE A 549 47.55 2.90 23.07
C ILE A 549 48.34 3.92 23.87
N PHE A 550 48.01 4.11 25.15
CA PHE A 550 48.74 5.06 26.03
C PHE A 550 50.22 4.68 26.17
N TYR A 551 50.52 3.40 26.32
CA TYR A 551 51.89 2.93 26.41
C TYR A 551 52.69 3.29 25.16
N MET A 552 52.16 2.97 23.99
CA MET A 552 52.86 3.24 22.72
C MET A 552 52.93 4.73 22.39
N ALA A 553 52.02 5.54 22.91
CA ALA A 553 52.07 7.00 22.85
C ALA A 553 53.00 7.62 23.93
N GLY A 554 53.70 6.79 24.73
CA GLY A 554 54.67 7.24 25.72
C GLY A 554 54.08 7.61 27.10
N ASP A 555 52.80 7.38 27.33
CA ASP A 555 52.11 7.68 28.60
C ASP A 555 52.00 6.42 29.47
N THR A 556 53.13 6.02 30.01
CA THR A 556 53.28 4.76 30.75
C THR A 556 52.45 4.72 32.05
N ASP A 557 52.27 5.87 32.70
CA ASP A 557 51.53 5.93 33.96
C ASP A 557 50.04 5.65 33.74
N ARG A 558 49.43 6.29 32.73
CA ARG A 558 48.05 6.02 32.36
C ARG A 558 47.88 4.62 31.77
N ALA A 559 48.85 4.13 31.03
CA ALA A 559 48.83 2.75 30.54
C ALA A 559 48.71 1.74 31.69
N MET A 560 49.49 1.92 32.74
CA MET A 560 49.44 1.08 33.94
C MET A 560 48.13 1.17 34.68
N GLU A 561 47.54 2.36 34.77
CA GLU A 561 46.22 2.57 35.37
C GLU A 561 45.14 1.79 34.59
N MET A 562 45.14 1.89 33.25
CA MET A 562 44.14 1.21 32.40
C MET A 562 44.32 -0.31 32.45
N TRP A 563 45.52 -0.84 32.33
CA TRP A 563 45.78 -2.29 32.47
C TRP A 563 45.36 -2.83 33.84
N GLN A 564 45.63 -2.10 34.93
CA GLN A 564 45.17 -2.49 36.26
C GLN A 564 43.63 -2.49 36.39
N LYS A 565 42.99 -1.52 35.76
CA LYS A 565 41.51 -1.44 35.73
C LYS A 565 40.94 -2.61 34.93
N ALA A 566 41.47 -2.90 33.74
CA ALA A 566 41.05 -4.03 32.92
C ALA A 566 41.22 -5.39 33.65
N ALA A 567 42.33 -5.57 34.36
CA ALA A 567 42.63 -6.79 35.11
C ALA A 567 41.68 -7.03 36.33
N GLN A 568 40.94 -6.01 36.79
CA GLN A 568 39.94 -6.20 37.83
C GLN A 568 38.66 -6.89 37.29
N GLU A 569 38.40 -6.73 36.00
CA GLU A 569 37.23 -7.32 35.33
C GLU A 569 37.58 -8.63 34.62
N ASP A 570 38.81 -8.81 34.20
CA ASP A 570 39.31 -10.03 33.53
C ASP A 570 40.56 -10.58 34.26
N GLU A 571 40.29 -11.24 35.40
CA GLU A 571 41.33 -11.80 36.26
C GLU A 571 42.11 -12.95 35.60
N ASP A 572 41.57 -13.62 34.60
CA ASP A 572 42.19 -14.76 33.95
C ASP A 572 43.11 -14.40 32.76
N ASN A 573 43.13 -13.13 32.32
CA ASN A 573 43.94 -12.67 31.19
C ASN A 573 45.44 -12.69 31.54
N ALA A 574 46.12 -13.74 31.08
CA ALA A 574 47.54 -13.95 31.35
C ALA A 574 48.44 -12.92 30.68
N ILE A 575 48.04 -12.42 29.49
CA ILE A 575 48.82 -11.43 28.72
C ILE A 575 48.73 -10.09 29.44
N LEU A 576 47.56 -9.69 29.88
CA LEU A 576 47.32 -8.45 30.63
C LEU A 576 48.14 -8.45 31.95
N ARG A 577 48.11 -9.56 32.69
CA ARG A 577 48.96 -9.71 33.89
C ARG A 577 50.43 -9.50 33.58
N ARG A 578 50.97 -10.06 32.48
CA ARG A 578 52.37 -9.89 32.08
C ARG A 578 52.67 -8.45 31.65
N LYS A 579 51.73 -7.76 30.96
CA LYS A 579 51.86 -6.33 30.65
C LYS A 579 52.07 -5.50 31.92
N ILE A 580 51.31 -5.79 32.98
CA ILE A 580 51.38 -5.12 34.27
C ILE A 580 52.71 -5.44 34.99
N GLU A 581 53.10 -6.73 35.07
CA GLU A 581 54.33 -7.16 35.73
C GLU A 581 55.59 -6.59 35.10
N LEU A 582 55.64 -6.62 33.76
CA LEU A 582 56.80 -6.16 33.00
C LEU A 582 56.76 -4.66 32.72
N LYS A 583 55.64 -3.99 33.05
CA LYS A 583 55.37 -2.58 32.73
C LYS A 583 55.63 -2.27 31.26
N LYS A 584 55.24 -3.16 30.38
CA LYS A 584 55.56 -3.09 28.96
C LYS A 584 54.42 -3.68 28.12
N TYR A 585 54.15 -3.03 26.97
CA TYR A 585 53.31 -3.60 25.94
C TYR A 585 53.86 -4.96 25.46
N ILE A 586 52.97 -5.91 25.35
CA ILE A 586 53.27 -7.24 24.79
C ILE A 586 52.25 -7.45 23.69
N GLU A 587 52.73 -7.70 22.48
CA GLU A 587 51.89 -8.03 21.35
C GLU A 587 51.31 -9.44 21.54
N GLU A 588 50.03 -9.62 21.25
CA GLU A 588 49.31 -10.90 21.34
C GLU A 588 49.79 -11.92 20.30
#